data_3e2116084bbafd059a24407b69ff70a9
#
_entry.id   3e2116084bbafd059a24407b69ff70a9
#
_cell.length_a   1.000
_cell.length_b   1.000
_cell.length_c   1.000
_cell.angle_alpha   90.00
_cell.angle_beta   90.00
_cell.angle_gamma   90.00
#
_symmetry.space_group_name_H-M   'P 1'
#
loop_
_entity.id
_entity.type
_entity.pdbx_description
1 polymer ?
#
loop_
_entity_poly.entity_id
_entity_poly.type
_entity_poly.pdbx_seq_one_letter_code
_entity_poly.pdbx_strand_id
1 'polypeptide(L)'
;MFQNSLEYAKMQDAEDALASFRNKFHIPKNASGEELIYFCGNSLGLQPKITSEYIKEELTDWANLGVEGHVEGKHPWLPYHEFLTENMAKIVGAKPSEVVVMNTLTTNLHLMMVSFFQPTKTKYKIVVESDAFPSDKYAVESQLKFHGINPKDGLILWKPRNGEELCRFEDLEEIMKNHGNEIALLMIGSTNYYTGQSFPLKKITQLGHSYNCMVGFDLAHGAGNIQPNLHETGADFAVWCTYKYLNSGPGSLGGCFVHERHANNENLNRFAGWWGHNKKTRFNMRHEFDALPGAEGWQLSNPPILSMAAIRASLDTFAEAGFENLRKKSEKLTGFLEFLLDEMKKDAINVITPRNPEERGCQLSIQVKNADKNLHTKLTEAGVISDWREPDVIRVAPAPLYNSFEDVFRFYEKLKDVLTN
;
A
#
# COMPACT_ATOMS: atom_id res chain seq x y z
N MET A 1 26.20 12.78 10.08
CA MET A 1 25.37 13.60 10.97
C MET A 1 24.61 14.58 10.13
N PHE A 2 23.29 14.74 10.29
CA PHE A 2 22.50 15.68 9.52
C PHE A 2 22.88 17.15 9.88
N GLN A 3 22.70 18.07 8.92
CA GLN A 3 22.93 19.50 9.09
C GLN A 3 21.72 20.29 8.57
N ASN A 4 21.30 21.30 9.29
CA ASN A 4 20.18 22.17 8.92
C ASN A 4 20.67 23.26 7.95
N SER A 5 20.93 22.88 6.70
CA SER A 5 21.30 23.80 5.63
C SER A 5 20.94 23.28 4.24
N LEU A 6 20.68 24.20 3.32
CA LEU A 6 20.41 23.90 1.91
C LEU A 6 21.63 23.25 1.23
N GLU A 7 22.83 23.67 1.59
CA GLU A 7 24.09 23.12 1.07
C GLU A 7 24.20 21.63 1.42
N TYR A 8 23.86 21.26 2.65
CA TYR A 8 23.83 19.87 3.07
C TYR A 8 22.81 19.05 2.26
N ALA A 9 21.59 19.57 2.08
CA ALA A 9 20.56 18.90 1.30
C ALA A 9 21.02 18.65 -0.15
N LYS A 10 21.60 19.66 -0.81
CA LYS A 10 22.16 19.56 -2.17
C LYS A 10 23.33 18.58 -2.25
N MET A 11 24.18 18.54 -1.23
CA MET A 11 25.25 17.55 -1.15
C MET A 11 24.69 16.12 -1.09
N GLN A 12 23.66 15.89 -0.27
CA GLN A 12 23.02 14.58 -0.18
C GLN A 12 22.32 14.18 -1.48
N ASP A 13 21.74 15.13 -2.22
CA ASP A 13 21.17 14.87 -3.55
C ASP A 13 22.24 14.53 -4.59
N ALA A 14 23.41 15.15 -4.50
CA ALA A 14 24.54 14.85 -5.40
C ALA A 14 25.14 13.46 -5.15
N GLU A 15 25.05 12.94 -3.92
CA GLU A 15 25.51 11.61 -3.53
C GLU A 15 24.43 10.53 -3.69
N ASP A 16 23.19 10.92 -4.01
CA ASP A 16 22.06 9.99 -4.12
C ASP A 16 22.09 9.19 -5.42
N ALA A 17 22.32 7.88 -5.34
CA ALA A 17 22.31 6.97 -6.49
C ALA A 17 20.96 6.95 -7.24
N LEU A 18 19.86 7.37 -6.59
CA LEU A 18 18.53 7.43 -7.18
C LEU A 18 18.12 8.84 -7.63
N ALA A 19 19.00 9.83 -7.58
CA ALA A 19 18.68 11.23 -7.95
C ALA A 19 18.11 11.34 -9.37
N SER A 20 18.64 10.57 -10.33
CA SER A 20 18.19 10.57 -11.73
C SER A 20 16.77 10.07 -11.94
N PHE A 21 16.23 9.26 -11.01
CA PHE A 21 14.86 8.73 -11.11
C PHE A 21 13.80 9.82 -11.05
N ARG A 22 14.04 10.94 -10.35
CA ARG A 22 13.15 12.11 -10.37
C ARG A 22 12.78 12.52 -11.81
N ASN A 23 13.74 12.49 -12.73
CA ASN A 23 13.55 12.87 -14.12
C ASN A 23 12.60 11.92 -14.89
N LYS A 24 12.32 10.74 -14.36
CA LYS A 24 11.38 9.79 -14.94
C LYS A 24 9.91 10.08 -14.61
N PHE A 25 9.65 11.07 -13.77
CA PHE A 25 8.29 11.42 -13.34
C PHE A 25 7.85 12.80 -13.83
N HIS A 26 6.56 12.99 -13.98
CA HIS A 26 5.94 14.30 -14.15
C HIS A 26 5.74 14.92 -12.76
N ILE A 27 6.53 15.94 -12.45
CA ILE A 27 6.38 16.72 -11.21
C ILE A 27 5.38 17.85 -11.49
N PRO A 28 4.28 17.97 -10.69
CA PRO A 28 3.34 19.08 -10.83
C PRO A 28 4.05 20.44 -10.69
N LYS A 29 3.55 21.44 -11.43
CA LYS A 29 4.10 22.79 -11.46
C LYS A 29 3.05 23.82 -11.07
N ASN A 30 3.51 24.92 -10.48
CA ASN A 30 2.68 26.09 -10.23
C ASN A 30 2.42 26.90 -11.52
N ALA A 31 1.64 27.96 -11.43
CA ALA A 31 1.33 28.85 -12.57
C ALA A 31 2.57 29.52 -13.18
N SER A 32 3.65 29.68 -12.41
CA SER A 32 4.93 30.25 -12.87
C SER A 32 5.84 29.21 -13.54
N GLY A 33 5.44 27.93 -13.58
CA GLY A 33 6.21 26.83 -14.15
C GLY A 33 7.23 26.19 -13.21
N GLU A 34 7.26 26.57 -11.93
CA GLU A 34 8.14 26.01 -10.90
C GLU A 34 7.58 24.68 -10.37
N GLU A 35 8.44 23.70 -10.13
CA GLU A 35 8.05 22.42 -9.56
C GLU A 35 7.56 22.56 -8.12
N LEU A 36 6.41 21.90 -7.83
CA LEU A 36 5.85 21.83 -6.48
C LEU A 36 6.59 20.77 -5.66
N ILE A 37 6.63 20.94 -4.36
CA ILE A 37 7.07 19.91 -3.41
C ILE A 37 5.93 18.93 -3.24
N TYR A 38 6.02 17.76 -3.85
CA TYR A 38 4.95 16.77 -3.85
C TYR A 38 5.21 15.67 -2.80
N PHE A 39 4.57 15.76 -1.65
CA PHE A 39 4.68 14.81 -0.53
C PHE A 39 3.41 14.02 -0.29
N CYS A 40 2.64 13.77 -1.35
CA CYS A 40 1.33 13.12 -1.28
C CYS A 40 1.30 11.74 -1.97
N GLY A 41 2.45 11.07 -2.12
CA GLY A 41 2.55 9.73 -2.69
C GLY A 41 1.81 8.65 -1.89
N ASN A 42 1.54 8.90 -0.63
CA ASN A 42 0.69 8.09 0.25
C ASN A 42 -0.81 8.14 -0.11
N SER A 43 -1.22 9.07 -0.97
CA SER A 43 -2.59 9.22 -1.46
C SER A 43 -2.69 8.89 -2.95
N LEU A 44 -1.83 9.50 -3.77
CA LEU A 44 -1.66 9.20 -5.20
C LEU A 44 -0.19 9.39 -5.57
N GLY A 45 0.43 8.39 -6.16
CA GLY A 45 1.79 8.49 -6.68
C GLY A 45 1.87 9.32 -7.95
N LEU A 46 3.05 9.90 -8.24
CA LEU A 46 3.28 10.66 -9.46
C LEU A 46 3.34 9.75 -10.69
N GLN A 47 2.95 10.30 -11.84
CA GLN A 47 2.96 9.60 -13.11
C GLN A 47 4.39 9.36 -13.62
N PRO A 48 4.82 8.12 -13.84
CA PRO A 48 6.02 7.82 -14.61
C PRO A 48 5.83 8.28 -16.07
N LYS A 49 6.81 8.95 -16.65
CA LYS A 49 6.72 9.46 -18.04
C LYS A 49 6.52 8.35 -19.06
N ILE A 50 7.12 7.19 -18.82
CA ILE A 50 7.03 6.00 -19.69
C ILE A 50 5.61 5.41 -19.75
N THR A 51 4.73 5.74 -18.79
CA THR A 51 3.35 5.21 -18.73
C THR A 51 2.57 5.50 -20.00
N SER A 52 2.73 6.70 -20.57
CA SER A 52 2.04 7.09 -21.80
C SER A 52 2.45 6.23 -23.00
N GLU A 53 3.71 5.82 -23.07
CA GLU A 53 4.24 4.96 -24.12
C GLU A 53 3.66 3.54 -24.02
N TYR A 54 3.61 2.98 -22.81
CA TYR A 54 3.06 1.64 -22.56
C TYR A 54 1.57 1.56 -22.88
N ILE A 55 0.79 2.57 -22.48
CA ILE A 55 -0.64 2.64 -22.84
C ILE A 55 -0.81 2.81 -24.35
N LYS A 56 0.02 3.66 -24.99
CA LYS A 56 -0.02 3.86 -26.44
C LYS A 56 0.29 2.59 -27.22
N GLU A 57 1.20 1.75 -26.72
CA GLU A 57 1.52 0.45 -27.30
C GLU A 57 0.26 -0.43 -27.37
N GLU A 58 -0.46 -0.57 -26.24
CA GLU A 58 -1.70 -1.38 -26.19
C GLU A 58 -2.83 -0.79 -27.06
N LEU A 59 -2.95 0.54 -27.12
CA LEU A 59 -3.90 1.20 -28.02
C LEU A 59 -3.56 0.95 -29.48
N THR A 60 -2.29 0.90 -29.83
CA THR A 60 -1.81 0.63 -31.19
C THR A 60 -2.09 -0.83 -31.56
N ASP A 61 -1.80 -1.77 -30.68
CA ASP A 61 -2.10 -3.19 -30.89
C ASP A 61 -3.61 -3.41 -31.04
N TRP A 62 -4.42 -2.76 -30.22
CA TRP A 62 -5.88 -2.84 -30.34
C TRP A 62 -6.38 -2.30 -31.70
N ALA A 63 -5.85 -1.16 -32.14
CA ALA A 63 -6.25 -0.56 -33.43
C ALA A 63 -5.86 -1.43 -34.64
N ASN A 64 -4.71 -2.10 -34.57
CA ASN A 64 -4.17 -2.84 -35.71
C ASN A 64 -4.56 -4.32 -35.73
N LEU A 65 -4.70 -4.92 -34.53
CA LEU A 65 -4.89 -6.38 -34.38
C LEU A 65 -6.32 -6.75 -33.99
N GLY A 66 -7.08 -5.83 -33.35
CA GLY A 66 -8.40 -6.16 -32.82
C GLY A 66 -8.34 -7.34 -31.86
N VAL A 67 -9.14 -8.39 -32.12
CA VAL A 67 -9.17 -9.59 -31.27
C VAL A 67 -7.86 -10.37 -31.27
N GLU A 68 -7.07 -10.30 -32.34
CA GLU A 68 -5.78 -11.00 -32.44
C GLU A 68 -4.76 -10.46 -31.44
N GLY A 69 -4.93 -9.23 -30.91
CA GLY A 69 -4.11 -8.69 -29.84
C GLY A 69 -4.07 -9.55 -28.57
N HIS A 70 -5.02 -10.47 -28.40
CA HIS A 70 -4.99 -11.44 -27.32
C HIS A 70 -3.81 -12.42 -27.45
N VAL A 71 -3.30 -12.68 -28.65
CA VAL A 71 -2.26 -13.67 -28.94
C VAL A 71 -1.05 -13.13 -29.73
N GLU A 72 -1.24 -12.10 -30.58
CA GLU A 72 -0.24 -11.61 -31.52
C GLU A 72 0.42 -10.28 -31.12
N GLY A 73 -0.11 -9.58 -30.13
CA GLY A 73 0.46 -8.31 -29.66
C GLY A 73 1.88 -8.46 -29.11
N LYS A 74 2.61 -7.36 -29.03
CA LYS A 74 3.95 -7.33 -28.40
C LYS A 74 3.89 -7.85 -26.97
N HIS A 75 2.82 -7.50 -26.26
CA HIS A 75 2.48 -8.05 -24.97
C HIS A 75 1.07 -8.66 -25.05
N PRO A 76 0.95 -9.94 -25.44
CA PRO A 76 -0.35 -10.58 -25.65
C PRO A 76 -1.26 -10.47 -24.42
N TRP A 77 -2.56 -10.18 -24.65
CA TRP A 77 -3.48 -9.84 -23.57
C TRP A 77 -3.94 -11.04 -22.74
N LEU A 78 -3.91 -12.26 -23.29
CA LEU A 78 -4.27 -13.47 -22.53
C LEU A 78 -3.40 -13.69 -21.30
N PRO A 79 -2.05 -13.62 -21.38
CA PRO A 79 -1.17 -13.75 -20.23
C PRO A 79 -0.79 -12.40 -19.60
N TYR A 80 -1.44 -11.28 -19.93
CA TYR A 80 -0.93 -9.95 -19.60
C TYR A 80 -0.62 -9.76 -18.11
N HIS A 81 -1.46 -10.28 -17.21
CA HIS A 81 -1.25 -10.23 -15.77
C HIS A 81 0.05 -10.93 -15.34
N GLU A 82 0.52 -11.91 -16.11
CA GLU A 82 1.75 -12.66 -15.81
C GLU A 82 3.01 -11.81 -15.97
N PHE A 83 2.99 -10.81 -16.88
CA PHE A 83 4.10 -9.85 -17.04
C PHE A 83 4.31 -8.97 -15.80
N LEU A 84 3.30 -8.86 -14.93
CA LEU A 84 3.36 -8.04 -13.71
C LEU A 84 3.80 -8.85 -12.50
N THR A 85 3.62 -10.16 -12.53
CA THR A 85 3.67 -11.04 -11.36
C THR A 85 5.04 -11.05 -10.70
N GLU A 86 6.13 -11.22 -11.47
CA GLU A 86 7.47 -11.37 -10.89
C GLU A 86 7.95 -10.09 -10.19
N ASN A 87 7.78 -8.93 -10.83
CA ASN A 87 8.20 -7.67 -10.24
C ASN A 87 7.31 -7.30 -9.03
N MET A 88 6.01 -7.59 -9.10
CA MET A 88 5.11 -7.37 -7.97
C MET A 88 5.47 -8.29 -6.79
N ALA A 89 5.77 -9.55 -7.05
CA ALA A 89 6.19 -10.50 -6.02
C ALA A 89 7.48 -10.05 -5.31
N LYS A 90 8.47 -9.52 -6.06
CA LYS A 90 9.69 -8.95 -5.47
C LYS A 90 9.39 -7.76 -4.53
N ILE A 91 8.45 -6.88 -4.91
CA ILE A 91 8.08 -5.71 -4.10
C ILE A 91 7.47 -6.13 -2.76
N VAL A 92 6.63 -7.16 -2.77
CA VAL A 92 5.94 -7.61 -1.55
C VAL A 92 6.65 -8.76 -0.83
N GLY A 93 7.79 -9.24 -1.35
CA GLY A 93 8.56 -10.32 -0.76
C GLY A 93 7.81 -11.65 -0.77
N ALA A 94 7.27 -12.03 -1.93
CA ALA A 94 6.50 -13.25 -2.14
C ALA A 94 7.06 -14.09 -3.29
N LYS A 95 6.59 -15.32 -3.43
CA LYS A 95 6.81 -16.13 -4.63
C LYS A 95 5.87 -15.68 -5.76
N PRO A 96 6.28 -15.77 -7.02
CA PRO A 96 5.40 -15.40 -8.14
C PRO A 96 4.04 -16.12 -8.11
N SER A 97 3.99 -17.40 -7.74
CA SER A 97 2.74 -18.16 -7.64
C SER A 97 1.78 -17.68 -6.54
N GLU A 98 2.26 -16.87 -5.61
CA GLU A 98 1.48 -16.32 -4.50
C GLU A 98 0.85 -14.97 -4.80
N VAL A 99 1.16 -14.35 -5.95
CA VAL A 99 0.76 -12.97 -6.27
C VAL A 99 -0.01 -12.92 -7.58
N VAL A 100 -1.07 -12.11 -7.59
CA VAL A 100 -1.82 -11.77 -8.80
C VAL A 100 -2.22 -10.29 -8.76
N VAL A 101 -2.14 -9.62 -9.91
CA VAL A 101 -2.68 -8.27 -10.10
C VAL A 101 -4.07 -8.40 -10.68
N MET A 102 -5.08 -7.99 -9.90
CA MET A 102 -6.49 -8.11 -10.29
C MET A 102 -7.34 -7.10 -9.52
N ASN A 103 -8.51 -6.74 -10.06
CA ASN A 103 -9.55 -5.94 -9.41
C ASN A 103 -9.01 -4.64 -8.74
N THR A 104 -9.72 -4.15 -7.73
CA THR A 104 -9.29 -3.07 -6.82
C THR A 104 -9.15 -3.61 -5.41
N LEU A 105 -8.49 -2.85 -4.51
CA LEU A 105 -8.18 -3.29 -3.15
C LEU A 105 -9.41 -3.83 -2.41
N THR A 106 -10.48 -3.04 -2.30
CA THR A 106 -11.66 -3.43 -1.51
C THR A 106 -12.39 -4.65 -2.11
N THR A 107 -12.40 -4.77 -3.45
CA THR A 107 -12.91 -5.98 -4.12
C THR A 107 -12.07 -7.20 -3.75
N ASN A 108 -10.74 -7.09 -3.82
CA ASN A 108 -9.84 -8.15 -3.40
C ASN A 108 -10.01 -8.51 -1.92
N LEU A 109 -10.16 -7.51 -1.04
CA LEU A 109 -10.41 -7.74 0.38
C LEU A 109 -11.69 -8.57 0.61
N HIS A 110 -12.78 -8.23 -0.08
CA HIS A 110 -14.02 -9.04 0.01
C HIS A 110 -13.81 -10.47 -0.49
N LEU A 111 -13.13 -10.66 -1.64
CA LEU A 111 -12.85 -12.00 -2.17
C LEU A 111 -11.98 -12.82 -1.20
N MET A 112 -10.99 -12.20 -0.57
CA MET A 112 -10.16 -12.87 0.43
C MET A 112 -10.97 -13.22 1.68
N MET A 113 -11.85 -12.35 2.16
CA MET A 113 -12.70 -12.66 3.30
C MET A 113 -13.72 -13.79 2.99
N VAL A 114 -14.19 -13.91 1.74
CA VAL A 114 -15.00 -15.07 1.33
C VAL A 114 -14.23 -16.39 1.53
N SER A 115 -12.92 -16.38 1.30
CA SER A 115 -12.08 -17.58 1.47
C SER A 115 -11.61 -17.79 2.90
N PHE A 116 -11.14 -16.75 3.55
CA PHE A 116 -10.38 -16.85 4.80
C PHE A 116 -11.17 -16.45 6.05
N PHE A 117 -12.32 -15.82 5.92
CA PHE A 117 -13.24 -15.63 7.04
C PHE A 117 -14.37 -16.65 6.97
N GLN A 118 -14.17 -17.78 7.66
CA GLN A 118 -15.13 -18.88 7.75
C GLN A 118 -15.63 -18.98 9.19
N PRO A 119 -16.64 -18.16 9.59
CA PRO A 119 -17.10 -18.12 10.96
C PRO A 119 -17.83 -19.42 11.37
N THR A 120 -17.60 -19.82 12.61
CA THR A 120 -18.31 -20.90 13.28
C THR A 120 -19.12 -20.36 14.45
N LYS A 121 -19.87 -21.23 15.16
CA LYS A 121 -20.63 -20.82 16.36
C LYS A 121 -19.75 -20.30 17.48
N THR A 122 -18.51 -20.75 17.56
CA THR A 122 -17.56 -20.39 18.63
C THR A 122 -16.45 -19.47 18.16
N LYS A 123 -16.12 -19.45 16.87
CA LYS A 123 -15.00 -18.73 16.29
C LYS A 123 -15.49 -17.86 15.13
N TYR A 124 -15.84 -16.61 15.42
CA TYR A 124 -16.57 -15.75 14.49
C TYR A 124 -16.16 -14.26 14.54
N LYS A 125 -15.23 -13.92 15.42
CA LYS A 125 -14.80 -12.51 15.57
C LYS A 125 -13.68 -12.16 14.60
N ILE A 126 -13.62 -10.88 14.24
CA ILE A 126 -12.53 -10.27 13.46
C ILE A 126 -11.88 -9.21 14.32
N VAL A 127 -10.54 -9.17 14.32
CA VAL A 127 -9.76 -8.07 14.91
C VAL A 127 -9.29 -7.13 13.80
N VAL A 128 -9.45 -5.84 14.01
CA VAL A 128 -8.87 -4.76 13.20
C VAL A 128 -8.23 -3.71 14.12
N GLU A 129 -7.25 -2.93 13.66
CA GLU A 129 -6.81 -1.76 14.40
C GLU A 129 -7.92 -0.68 14.43
N SER A 130 -8.04 0.06 15.53
CA SER A 130 -9.13 1.02 15.72
C SER A 130 -9.16 2.13 14.67
N ASP A 131 -7.98 2.54 14.24
CA ASP A 131 -7.76 3.60 13.26
C ASP A 131 -7.45 3.03 11.87
N ALA A 132 -8.01 1.85 11.55
CA ALA A 132 -8.03 1.32 10.19
C ALA A 132 -8.71 2.31 9.25
N PHE A 133 -8.29 2.31 7.99
CA PHE A 133 -8.95 3.14 6.98
C PHE A 133 -10.45 2.77 6.90
N PRO A 134 -11.35 3.77 6.83
CA PRO A 134 -12.80 3.51 6.91
C PRO A 134 -13.32 2.43 5.97
N SER A 135 -12.73 2.32 4.75
CA SER A 135 -13.13 1.29 3.78
C SER A 135 -12.95 -0.14 4.31
N ASP A 136 -11.87 -0.41 5.03
CA ASP A 136 -11.60 -1.75 5.58
C ASP A 136 -12.60 -2.10 6.66
N LYS A 137 -12.88 -1.13 7.55
CA LYS A 137 -13.90 -1.31 8.57
C LYS A 137 -15.27 -1.56 7.95
N TYR A 138 -15.64 -0.81 6.89
CA TYR A 138 -16.91 -1.04 6.18
C TYR A 138 -16.95 -2.43 5.54
N ALA A 139 -15.85 -2.87 4.93
CA ALA A 139 -15.75 -4.20 4.34
C ALA A 139 -15.90 -5.30 5.41
N VAL A 140 -15.19 -5.20 6.53
CA VAL A 140 -15.25 -6.15 7.64
C VAL A 140 -16.66 -6.19 8.25
N GLU A 141 -17.25 -5.04 8.56
CA GLU A 141 -18.62 -4.99 9.11
C GLU A 141 -19.64 -5.56 8.15
N SER A 142 -19.49 -5.36 6.83
CA SER A 142 -20.40 -5.93 5.83
C SER A 142 -20.26 -7.45 5.73
N GLN A 143 -19.06 -8.00 5.86
CA GLN A 143 -18.82 -9.43 5.91
C GLN A 143 -19.44 -10.07 7.16
N LEU A 144 -19.28 -9.44 8.32
CA LEU A 144 -19.95 -9.89 9.54
C LEU A 144 -21.48 -9.96 9.34
N LYS A 145 -22.08 -8.90 8.81
CA LYS A 145 -23.52 -8.84 8.51
C LYS A 145 -23.95 -9.90 7.50
N PHE A 146 -23.15 -10.14 6.46
CA PHE A 146 -23.41 -11.17 5.45
C PHE A 146 -23.49 -12.56 6.08
N HIS A 147 -22.69 -12.84 7.10
CA HIS A 147 -22.74 -14.08 7.87
C HIS A 147 -23.75 -14.07 9.03
N GLY A 148 -24.63 -13.06 9.13
CA GLY A 148 -25.64 -12.96 10.18
C GLY A 148 -25.08 -12.57 11.56
N ILE A 149 -23.85 -12.06 11.61
CA ILE A 149 -23.16 -11.65 12.84
C ILE A 149 -23.35 -10.15 13.04
N ASN A 150 -23.80 -9.73 14.22
CA ASN A 150 -23.86 -8.31 14.55
C ASN A 150 -22.43 -7.77 14.69
N PRO A 151 -22.04 -6.69 13.98
CA PRO A 151 -20.69 -6.10 14.12
C PRO A 151 -20.30 -5.72 15.54
N LYS A 152 -21.26 -5.36 16.41
CA LYS A 152 -20.99 -5.06 17.82
C LYS A 152 -20.48 -6.27 18.60
N ASP A 153 -20.86 -7.47 18.18
CA ASP A 153 -20.48 -8.73 18.82
C ASP A 153 -19.29 -9.40 18.12
N GLY A 154 -19.15 -9.15 16.80
CA GLY A 154 -18.16 -9.80 15.94
C GLY A 154 -16.87 -9.01 15.70
N LEU A 155 -16.83 -7.68 15.99
CA LEU A 155 -15.68 -6.84 15.74
C LEU A 155 -14.93 -6.52 17.03
N ILE A 156 -13.64 -6.81 17.08
CA ILE A 156 -12.73 -6.38 18.15
C ILE A 156 -11.78 -5.32 17.60
N LEU A 157 -11.64 -4.21 18.30
CA LEU A 157 -10.74 -3.12 17.93
C LEU A 157 -9.45 -3.18 18.77
N TRP A 158 -8.32 -3.36 18.08
CA TRP A 158 -7.00 -3.15 18.66
C TRP A 158 -6.70 -1.65 18.69
N LYS A 159 -6.54 -1.07 19.88
CA LYS A 159 -6.51 0.40 20.09
C LYS A 159 -5.21 0.86 20.73
N PRO A 160 -4.76 2.09 20.44
CA PRO A 160 -3.79 2.77 21.27
C PRO A 160 -4.31 2.92 22.72
N ARG A 161 -3.40 2.98 23.69
CA ARG A 161 -3.74 3.28 25.08
C ARG A 161 -4.13 4.76 25.23
N ASN A 162 -4.84 5.06 26.31
CA ASN A 162 -5.24 6.45 26.59
C ASN A 162 -4.04 7.40 26.61
N GLY A 163 -4.08 8.43 25.77
CA GLY A 163 -3.00 9.40 25.62
C GLY A 163 -1.86 8.97 24.70
N GLU A 164 -1.98 7.84 24.02
CA GLU A 164 -1.04 7.36 23.02
C GLU A 164 -1.70 7.38 21.61
N GLU A 165 -0.86 7.54 20.60
CA GLU A 165 -1.29 7.53 19.18
C GLU A 165 -1.00 6.19 18.49
N LEU A 166 -0.10 5.38 19.09
CA LEU A 166 0.41 4.15 18.47
C LEU A 166 -0.16 2.91 19.15
N CYS A 167 -0.52 1.92 18.34
CA CYS A 167 -0.90 0.61 18.85
C CYS A 167 0.33 -0.15 19.33
N ARG A 168 0.22 -0.79 20.48
CA ARG A 168 1.28 -1.63 21.05
C ARG A 168 1.00 -3.11 20.78
N PHE A 169 2.01 -3.86 20.39
CA PHE A 169 1.87 -5.30 20.10
C PHE A 169 1.39 -6.08 21.34
N GLU A 170 1.84 -5.70 22.54
CA GLU A 170 1.44 -6.32 23.80
C GLU A 170 -0.08 -6.25 24.05
N ASP A 171 -0.74 -5.19 23.57
CA ASP A 171 -2.19 -5.06 23.69
C ASP A 171 -2.93 -6.01 22.75
N LEU A 172 -2.34 -6.32 21.57
CA LEU A 172 -2.84 -7.38 20.69
C LEU A 172 -2.65 -8.77 21.34
N GLU A 173 -1.51 -9.02 21.99
CA GLU A 173 -1.28 -10.27 22.73
C GLU A 173 -2.33 -10.45 23.85
N GLU A 174 -2.70 -9.37 24.55
CA GLU A 174 -3.76 -9.42 25.56
C GLU A 174 -5.14 -9.71 24.95
N ILE A 175 -5.49 -9.09 23.83
CA ILE A 175 -6.71 -9.40 23.06
C ILE A 175 -6.73 -10.89 22.69
N MET A 176 -5.62 -11.42 22.16
CA MET A 176 -5.54 -12.83 21.75
C MET A 176 -5.62 -13.78 22.94
N LYS A 177 -5.02 -13.44 24.08
CA LYS A 177 -5.13 -14.22 25.32
C LYS A 177 -6.58 -14.30 25.81
N ASN A 178 -7.32 -13.21 25.73
CA ASN A 178 -8.68 -13.12 26.26
C ASN A 178 -9.75 -13.66 25.31
N HIS A 179 -9.54 -13.50 23.98
CA HIS A 179 -10.54 -13.74 22.96
C HIS A 179 -10.08 -14.67 21.81
N GLY A 180 -8.83 -15.13 21.78
CA GLY A 180 -8.25 -15.85 20.65
C GLY A 180 -9.05 -17.07 20.20
N ASN A 181 -9.73 -17.75 21.12
CA ASN A 181 -10.60 -18.89 20.80
C ASN A 181 -11.89 -18.49 20.07
N GLU A 182 -12.28 -17.22 20.10
CA GLU A 182 -13.45 -16.67 19.41
C GLU A 182 -13.10 -15.95 18.10
N ILE A 183 -11.82 -15.61 17.89
CA ILE A 183 -11.34 -14.85 16.75
C ILE A 183 -11.09 -15.79 15.56
N ALA A 184 -11.76 -15.54 14.44
CA ALA A 184 -11.58 -16.27 13.20
C ALA A 184 -10.52 -15.62 12.30
N LEU A 185 -10.41 -14.29 12.33
CA LEU A 185 -9.55 -13.53 11.44
C LEU A 185 -8.90 -12.33 12.16
N LEU A 186 -7.57 -12.17 11.97
CA LEU A 186 -6.88 -10.90 12.17
C LEU A 186 -6.79 -10.21 10.81
N MET A 187 -7.44 -9.05 10.64
CA MET A 187 -7.40 -8.24 9.42
C MET A 187 -6.80 -6.88 9.75
N ILE A 188 -5.51 -6.72 9.53
CA ILE A 188 -4.72 -5.60 10.03
C ILE A 188 -4.07 -4.86 8.83
N GLY A 189 -4.03 -3.54 8.88
CA GLY A 189 -3.20 -2.76 7.98
C GLY A 189 -1.70 -3.06 8.21
N SER A 190 -0.90 -3.12 7.16
CA SER A 190 0.55 -3.28 7.31
C SER A 190 1.22 -2.02 7.83
N THR A 191 0.67 -0.89 7.45
CA THR A 191 1.10 0.46 7.84
C THR A 191 -0.14 1.32 8.03
N ASN A 192 -0.29 1.88 9.22
CA ASN A 192 -1.43 2.72 9.55
C ASN A 192 -1.40 4.01 8.73
N TYR A 193 -2.51 4.34 8.08
CA TYR A 193 -2.60 5.48 7.18
C TYR A 193 -2.48 6.83 7.90
N TYR A 194 -2.93 6.90 9.17
CA TYR A 194 -2.95 8.13 9.96
C TYR A 194 -1.60 8.41 10.61
N THR A 195 -1.09 7.46 11.37
CA THR A 195 0.16 7.63 12.13
C THR A 195 1.43 7.33 11.30
N GLY A 196 1.32 6.54 10.23
CA GLY A 196 2.48 6.00 9.52
C GLY A 196 3.18 4.83 10.23
N GLN A 197 2.61 4.33 11.35
CA GLN A 197 3.14 3.17 12.06
C GLN A 197 3.07 1.91 11.20
N SER A 198 4.22 1.27 10.97
CA SER A 198 4.30 -0.06 10.37
C SER A 198 4.28 -1.13 11.46
N PHE A 199 3.42 -2.13 11.27
CA PHE A 199 3.22 -3.18 12.25
C PHE A 199 4.17 -4.38 12.03
N PRO A 200 4.49 -5.15 13.08
CA PRO A 200 5.38 -6.31 13.00
C PRO A 200 4.65 -7.53 12.42
N LEU A 201 4.46 -7.55 11.09
CA LEU A 201 3.59 -8.51 10.37
C LEU A 201 3.88 -9.98 10.73
N LYS A 202 5.16 -10.36 10.80
CA LYS A 202 5.57 -11.73 11.16
C LYS A 202 5.13 -12.11 12.58
N LYS A 203 5.28 -11.21 13.55
CA LYS A 203 4.84 -11.47 14.93
C LYS A 203 3.32 -11.58 15.01
N ILE A 204 2.59 -10.71 14.30
CA ILE A 204 1.12 -10.74 14.24
C ILE A 204 0.64 -12.07 13.63
N THR A 205 1.28 -12.50 12.53
CA THR A 205 0.96 -13.78 11.89
C THR A 205 1.18 -14.96 12.82
N GLN A 206 2.34 -15.03 13.47
CA GLN A 206 2.67 -16.09 14.43
C GLN A 206 1.68 -16.12 15.60
N LEU A 207 1.33 -14.95 16.12
CA LEU A 207 0.35 -14.83 17.21
C LEU A 207 -1.03 -15.32 16.75
N GLY A 208 -1.53 -14.88 15.60
CA GLY A 208 -2.81 -15.34 15.05
C GLY A 208 -2.85 -16.84 14.83
N HIS A 209 -1.81 -17.39 14.20
CA HIS A 209 -1.72 -18.83 13.93
C HIS A 209 -1.63 -19.67 15.22
N SER A 210 -1.01 -19.17 16.28
CA SER A 210 -0.95 -19.88 17.58
C SER A 210 -2.33 -20.10 18.21
N TYR A 211 -3.31 -19.30 17.80
CA TYR A 211 -4.74 -19.46 18.17
C TYR A 211 -5.58 -20.07 17.02
N ASN A 212 -4.97 -20.59 15.96
CA ASN A 212 -5.64 -21.08 14.77
C ASN A 212 -6.55 -20.03 14.10
N CYS A 213 -6.15 -18.75 14.11
CA CYS A 213 -6.83 -17.68 13.39
C CYS A 213 -6.22 -17.55 11.99
N MET A 214 -7.01 -17.19 10.99
CA MET A 214 -6.49 -16.69 9.73
C MET A 214 -5.93 -15.28 9.92
N VAL A 215 -4.91 -14.92 9.13
CA VAL A 215 -4.26 -13.61 9.20
C VAL A 215 -4.15 -13.00 7.81
N GLY A 216 -4.79 -11.85 7.63
CA GLY A 216 -4.75 -11.07 6.41
C GLY A 216 -4.25 -9.64 6.64
N PHE A 217 -3.60 -9.07 5.63
CA PHE A 217 -3.08 -7.72 5.70
C PHE A 217 -3.59 -6.83 4.57
N ASP A 218 -3.94 -5.57 4.91
CA ASP A 218 -4.03 -4.48 3.93
C ASP A 218 -2.67 -3.79 3.80
N LEU A 219 -2.11 -3.83 2.59
CA LEU A 219 -0.85 -3.18 2.27
C LEU A 219 -1.05 -1.87 1.48
N ALA A 220 -2.20 -1.21 1.58
CA ALA A 220 -2.45 0.06 0.88
C ALA A 220 -1.36 1.12 1.13
N HIS A 221 -0.82 1.14 2.35
CA HIS A 221 0.31 2.00 2.74
C HIS A 221 1.63 1.22 2.88
N GLY A 222 1.63 -0.09 2.60
CA GLY A 222 2.80 -0.94 2.69
C GLY A 222 3.46 -1.23 1.35
N ALA A 223 2.68 -1.63 0.34
CA ALA A 223 3.22 -2.01 -0.97
C ALA A 223 3.95 -0.84 -1.65
N GLY A 224 5.22 -1.06 -2.00
CA GLY A 224 6.08 -0.03 -2.56
C GLY A 224 6.68 0.97 -1.54
N ASN A 225 6.36 0.84 -0.27
CA ASN A 225 6.79 1.72 0.82
C ASN A 225 7.65 1.00 1.88
N ILE A 226 7.18 -0.16 2.33
CA ILE A 226 7.92 -1.04 3.24
C ILE A 226 8.18 -2.39 2.56
N GLN A 227 9.03 -3.22 3.17
CA GLN A 227 9.29 -4.57 2.70
C GLN A 227 8.53 -5.59 3.57
N PRO A 228 7.31 -6.00 3.18
CA PRO A 228 6.47 -6.83 4.03
C PRO A 228 6.93 -8.28 4.12
N ASN A 229 7.74 -8.77 3.17
CA ASN A 229 8.25 -10.14 3.09
C ASN A 229 7.13 -11.18 3.30
N LEU A 230 6.05 -11.08 2.50
CA LEU A 230 4.81 -11.82 2.73
C LEU A 230 4.98 -13.33 2.80
N HIS A 231 5.86 -13.90 1.96
CA HIS A 231 6.13 -15.35 2.04
C HIS A 231 6.70 -15.74 3.41
N GLU A 232 7.78 -15.07 3.85
CA GLU A 232 8.45 -15.36 5.13
C GLU A 232 7.62 -14.91 6.35
N THR A 233 6.74 -13.94 6.16
CA THR A 233 5.75 -13.53 7.17
C THR A 233 4.76 -14.65 7.44
N GLY A 234 4.44 -15.44 6.42
CA GLY A 234 3.52 -16.56 6.53
C GLY A 234 2.06 -16.13 6.66
N ALA A 235 1.69 -14.89 6.26
CA ALA A 235 0.30 -14.45 6.23
C ALA A 235 -0.55 -15.36 5.34
N ASP A 236 -1.85 -15.46 5.59
CA ASP A 236 -2.73 -16.27 4.76
C ASP A 236 -3.05 -15.57 3.45
N PHE A 237 -3.29 -14.27 3.53
CA PHE A 237 -3.51 -13.40 2.38
C PHE A 237 -3.06 -11.96 2.64
N ALA A 238 -2.91 -11.20 1.57
CA ALA A 238 -2.79 -9.75 1.64
C ALA A 238 -3.37 -9.09 0.39
N VAL A 239 -3.79 -7.82 0.52
CA VAL A 239 -4.35 -7.03 -0.57
C VAL A 239 -3.75 -5.62 -0.57
N TRP A 240 -3.63 -4.99 -1.76
CA TRP A 240 -3.15 -3.62 -1.87
C TRP A 240 -3.67 -2.90 -3.11
N CYS A 241 -3.61 -1.58 -3.07
CA CYS A 241 -3.78 -0.75 -4.26
C CYS A 241 -2.41 -0.40 -4.86
N THR A 242 -2.37 -0.08 -6.15
CA THR A 242 -1.12 0.25 -6.86
C THR A 242 -0.98 1.73 -7.19
N TYR A 243 -2.03 2.53 -6.98
CA TYR A 243 -2.04 3.96 -7.35
C TYR A 243 -1.33 4.88 -6.35
N LYS A 244 -1.03 4.40 -5.13
CA LYS A 244 -0.30 5.17 -4.11
C LYS A 244 1.21 5.10 -4.38
N TYR A 245 1.97 4.50 -3.49
CA TYR A 245 3.44 4.41 -3.59
C TYR A 245 3.93 3.68 -4.85
N LEU A 246 3.10 2.82 -5.45
CA LEU A 246 3.44 2.13 -6.70
C LEU A 246 3.16 2.95 -7.98
N ASN A 247 2.70 4.20 -7.89
CA ASN A 247 2.64 5.17 -8.99
C ASN A 247 1.92 4.68 -10.27
N SER A 248 0.92 3.80 -10.15
CA SER A 248 0.29 3.14 -11.30
C SER A 248 -0.91 3.89 -11.89
N GLY A 249 -1.16 5.11 -11.43
CA GLY A 249 -2.23 5.97 -11.91
C GLY A 249 -3.54 5.87 -11.11
N PRO A 250 -4.40 6.89 -11.22
CA PRO A 250 -5.62 7.01 -10.41
C PRO A 250 -6.59 5.86 -10.70
N GLY A 251 -7.07 5.22 -9.61
CA GLY A 251 -8.03 4.12 -9.69
C GLY A 251 -7.47 2.82 -10.30
N SER A 252 -6.17 2.69 -10.41
CA SER A 252 -5.51 1.50 -10.95
C SER A 252 -5.83 0.23 -10.16
N LEU A 253 -5.64 -0.92 -10.81
CA LEU A 253 -5.88 -2.23 -10.20
C LEU A 253 -5.08 -2.44 -8.92
N GLY A 254 -5.57 -3.35 -8.10
CA GLY A 254 -4.89 -3.83 -6.91
C GLY A 254 -4.04 -5.08 -7.17
N GLY A 255 -3.27 -5.45 -6.17
CA GLY A 255 -2.64 -6.75 -6.08
C GLY A 255 -3.26 -7.57 -4.95
N CYS A 256 -3.06 -8.87 -5.05
CA CYS A 256 -3.49 -9.85 -4.07
C CYS A 256 -2.39 -10.89 -3.88
N PHE A 257 -2.19 -11.28 -2.64
CA PHE A 257 -1.30 -12.36 -2.22
C PHE A 257 -2.14 -13.45 -1.55
N VAL A 258 -1.85 -14.69 -1.90
CA VAL A 258 -2.35 -15.89 -1.21
C VAL A 258 -1.16 -16.82 -1.00
N HIS A 259 -0.88 -17.15 0.25
CA HIS A 259 0.27 -18.00 0.58
C HIS A 259 0.18 -19.37 -0.09
N GLU A 260 1.31 -19.90 -0.57
CA GLU A 260 1.40 -21.18 -1.32
C GLU A 260 0.77 -22.38 -0.59
N ARG A 261 0.72 -22.38 0.77
CA ARG A 261 0.04 -23.44 1.54
C ARG A 261 -1.45 -23.57 1.20
N HIS A 262 -2.05 -22.53 0.61
CA HIS A 262 -3.44 -22.51 0.18
C HIS A 262 -3.61 -22.74 -1.33
N ALA A 263 -2.52 -22.88 -2.08
CA ALA A 263 -2.49 -22.90 -3.55
C ALA A 263 -3.45 -23.96 -4.16
N ASN A 264 -3.52 -25.13 -3.53
CA ASN A 264 -4.30 -26.28 -4.01
C ASN A 264 -5.39 -26.69 -3.00
N ASN A 265 -5.81 -25.78 -2.11
CA ASN A 265 -6.83 -26.09 -1.12
C ASN A 265 -8.24 -25.96 -1.74
N GLU A 266 -8.81 -27.07 -2.15
CA GLU A 266 -10.15 -27.15 -2.73
C GLU A 266 -11.27 -26.89 -1.71
N ASN A 267 -10.97 -26.97 -0.40
CA ASN A 267 -11.94 -26.71 0.68
C ASN A 267 -12.14 -25.22 0.98
N LEU A 268 -11.29 -24.34 0.42
CA LEU A 268 -11.49 -22.90 0.56
C LEU A 268 -12.64 -22.45 -0.35
N ASN A 269 -13.62 -21.80 0.25
CA ASN A 269 -14.67 -21.13 -0.51
C ASN A 269 -14.02 -20.02 -1.38
N ARG A 270 -14.49 -19.89 -2.61
CA ARG A 270 -14.10 -18.77 -3.46
C ARG A 270 -15.23 -18.43 -4.43
N PHE A 271 -15.34 -17.17 -4.77
CA PHE A 271 -16.15 -16.82 -5.93
C PHE A 271 -15.35 -17.15 -7.19
N ALA A 272 -15.94 -17.99 -8.03
CA ALA A 272 -15.29 -18.47 -9.24
C ALA A 272 -15.56 -17.54 -10.42
N GLY A 273 -14.58 -17.39 -11.27
CA GLY A 273 -14.69 -16.63 -12.52
C GLY A 273 -13.89 -17.29 -13.64
N TRP A 274 -14.20 -16.92 -14.88
CA TRP A 274 -13.62 -17.57 -16.03
C TRP A 274 -12.09 -17.45 -16.09
N TRP A 275 -11.54 -16.32 -15.62
CA TRP A 275 -10.09 -16.09 -15.65
C TRP A 275 -9.31 -16.90 -14.61
N GLY A 276 -9.94 -17.27 -13.52
CA GLY A 276 -9.39 -18.19 -12.53
C GLY A 276 -9.44 -19.66 -12.92
N HIS A 277 -10.11 -20.00 -14.03
CA HIS A 277 -10.17 -21.37 -14.53
C HIS A 277 -8.86 -21.78 -15.23
N ASN A 278 -8.52 -23.06 -15.18
CA ASN A 278 -7.33 -23.67 -15.78
C ASN A 278 -7.11 -23.22 -17.24
N LYS A 279 -5.97 -22.62 -17.51
CA LYS A 279 -5.61 -22.03 -18.83
C LYS A 279 -5.70 -23.04 -19.98
N LYS A 280 -5.36 -24.32 -19.74
CA LYS A 280 -5.38 -25.38 -20.75
C LYS A 280 -6.78 -25.81 -21.17
N THR A 281 -7.76 -25.64 -20.31
CA THR A 281 -9.14 -26.10 -20.51
C THR A 281 -10.15 -24.95 -20.58
N ARG A 282 -9.73 -23.71 -20.34
CA ARG A 282 -10.57 -22.51 -20.30
C ARG A 282 -11.44 -22.38 -21.56
N PHE A 283 -10.85 -22.55 -22.73
CA PHE A 283 -11.55 -22.43 -24.03
C PHE A 283 -12.30 -23.68 -24.44
N ASN A 284 -12.25 -24.76 -23.65
CA ASN A 284 -13.10 -25.94 -23.88
C ASN A 284 -14.55 -25.73 -23.38
N MET A 285 -14.84 -24.54 -22.79
CA MET A 285 -16.16 -24.10 -22.34
C MET A 285 -16.84 -25.11 -21.42
N ARG A 286 -16.06 -25.77 -20.55
CA ARG A 286 -16.57 -26.72 -19.56
C ARG A 286 -17.46 -26.04 -18.52
N HIS A 287 -18.43 -26.76 -18.00
CA HIS A 287 -19.33 -26.26 -16.95
C HIS A 287 -18.71 -26.38 -15.55
N GLU A 288 -17.74 -27.26 -15.37
CA GLU A 288 -17.07 -27.49 -14.10
C GLU A 288 -15.89 -26.52 -13.97
N PHE A 289 -15.80 -25.85 -12.81
CA PHE A 289 -14.71 -24.95 -12.53
C PHE A 289 -13.49 -25.75 -12.03
N ASP A 290 -12.39 -25.62 -12.75
CA ASP A 290 -11.08 -26.18 -12.43
C ASP A 290 -10.13 -24.99 -12.14
N ALA A 291 -9.91 -24.68 -10.87
CA ALA A 291 -9.16 -23.51 -10.45
C ALA A 291 -7.68 -23.60 -10.84
N LEU A 292 -7.10 -22.48 -11.30
CA LEU A 292 -5.66 -22.34 -11.37
C LEU A 292 -5.03 -22.48 -9.98
N PRO A 293 -3.86 -23.15 -9.86
CA PRO A 293 -3.13 -23.18 -8.61
C PRO A 293 -2.59 -21.78 -8.24
N GLY A 294 -2.39 -21.54 -6.94
CA GLY A 294 -1.89 -20.26 -6.44
C GLY A 294 -2.88 -19.12 -6.52
N ALA A 295 -2.38 -17.89 -6.38
CA ALA A 295 -3.20 -16.68 -6.32
C ALA A 295 -4.02 -16.43 -7.59
N GLU A 296 -3.56 -16.88 -8.75
CA GLU A 296 -4.28 -16.73 -10.02
C GLU A 296 -5.67 -17.39 -10.01
N GLY A 297 -5.89 -18.42 -9.17
CA GLY A 297 -7.19 -19.10 -9.04
C GLY A 297 -8.30 -18.24 -8.44
N TRP A 298 -7.99 -17.04 -7.95
CA TRP A 298 -8.97 -16.07 -7.45
C TRP A 298 -9.39 -15.01 -8.47
N GLN A 299 -8.82 -15.04 -9.69
CA GLN A 299 -9.23 -14.12 -10.76
C GLN A 299 -10.68 -14.41 -11.21
N LEU A 300 -11.43 -13.34 -11.50
CA LEU A 300 -12.81 -13.45 -11.94
C LEU A 300 -12.94 -13.26 -13.46
N SER A 301 -12.67 -12.07 -13.94
CA SER A 301 -12.86 -11.66 -15.34
C SER A 301 -11.53 -11.42 -16.05
N ASN A 302 -11.62 -11.19 -17.34
CA ASN A 302 -10.49 -10.77 -18.17
C ASN A 302 -9.78 -9.58 -17.55
N PRO A 303 -8.44 -9.54 -17.61
CA PRO A 303 -7.66 -8.44 -17.08
C PRO A 303 -7.91 -7.14 -17.85
N PRO A 304 -8.07 -5.99 -17.17
CA PRO A 304 -8.21 -4.68 -17.80
C PRO A 304 -6.85 -4.16 -18.30
N ILE A 305 -6.52 -4.42 -19.55
CA ILE A 305 -5.21 -4.28 -20.16
C ILE A 305 -4.62 -2.86 -20.01
N LEU A 306 -5.40 -1.80 -20.33
CA LEU A 306 -4.87 -0.43 -20.27
C LEU A 306 -4.43 -0.03 -18.86
N SER A 307 -5.15 -0.48 -17.81
CA SER A 307 -4.71 -0.27 -16.44
C SER A 307 -3.47 -1.09 -16.10
N MET A 308 -3.37 -2.32 -16.59
CA MET A 308 -2.21 -3.18 -16.39
C MET A 308 -0.96 -2.64 -17.10
N ALA A 309 -1.10 -2.00 -18.25
CA ALA A 309 0.02 -1.33 -18.94
C ALA A 309 0.64 -0.22 -18.07
N ALA A 310 -0.19 0.58 -17.39
CA ALA A 310 0.29 1.58 -16.45
C ALA A 310 0.99 0.97 -15.23
N ILE A 311 0.49 -0.15 -14.71
CA ILE A 311 1.14 -0.90 -13.62
C ILE A 311 2.49 -1.45 -14.08
N ARG A 312 2.57 -2.03 -15.29
CA ARG A 312 3.81 -2.55 -15.89
C ARG A 312 4.88 -1.46 -15.94
N ALA A 313 4.54 -0.27 -16.45
CA ALA A 313 5.45 0.88 -16.50
C ALA A 313 6.02 1.27 -15.12
N SER A 314 5.15 1.24 -14.10
CA SER A 314 5.58 1.49 -12.72
C SER A 314 6.51 0.39 -12.20
N LEU A 315 6.12 -0.88 -12.37
CA LEU A 315 6.90 -2.02 -11.89
C LEU A 315 8.29 -2.10 -12.52
N ASP A 316 8.42 -1.77 -13.81
CA ASP A 316 9.71 -1.70 -14.50
C ASP A 316 10.59 -0.57 -13.91
N THR A 317 9.99 0.56 -13.55
CA THR A 317 10.69 1.65 -12.86
C THR A 317 11.17 1.22 -11.46
N PHE A 318 10.36 0.47 -10.70
CA PHE A 318 10.75 -0.09 -9.41
C PHE A 318 11.87 -1.13 -9.54
N ALA A 319 11.78 -2.01 -10.55
CA ALA A 319 12.79 -3.03 -10.82
C ALA A 319 14.15 -2.40 -11.15
N GLU A 320 14.17 -1.32 -11.95
CA GLU A 320 15.39 -0.57 -12.28
C GLU A 320 16.00 0.12 -11.06
N ALA A 321 15.17 0.72 -10.17
CA ALA A 321 15.64 1.39 -8.96
C ALA A 321 16.19 0.39 -7.92
N GLY A 322 15.59 -0.77 -7.83
CA GLY A 322 15.84 -1.76 -6.78
C GLY A 322 15.21 -1.37 -5.45
N PHE A 323 14.37 -2.25 -4.90
CA PHE A 323 13.57 -1.93 -3.71
C PHE A 323 14.43 -1.61 -2.48
N GLU A 324 15.55 -2.31 -2.28
CA GLU A 324 16.46 -2.02 -1.17
C GLU A 324 17.06 -0.61 -1.23
N ASN A 325 17.38 -0.13 -2.43
CA ASN A 325 17.90 1.23 -2.62
C ASN A 325 16.83 2.27 -2.30
N LEU A 326 15.58 2.00 -2.71
CA LEU A 326 14.44 2.85 -2.37
C LEU A 326 14.24 2.91 -0.86
N ARG A 327 14.33 1.78 -0.16
CA ARG A 327 14.19 1.73 1.29
C ARG A 327 15.30 2.53 1.99
N LYS A 328 16.57 2.34 1.60
CA LYS A 328 17.71 3.09 2.14
C LYS A 328 17.54 4.60 1.96
N LYS A 329 17.10 5.04 0.77
CA LYS A 329 16.84 6.46 0.53
C LYS A 329 15.66 6.97 1.36
N SER A 330 14.57 6.21 1.46
CA SER A 330 13.39 6.55 2.29
C SER A 330 13.78 6.78 3.75
N GLU A 331 14.61 5.92 4.34
CA GLU A 331 15.10 6.07 5.71
C GLU A 331 15.94 7.35 5.89
N LYS A 332 16.80 7.66 4.92
CA LYS A 332 17.60 8.91 4.96
C LYS A 332 16.73 10.15 4.81
N LEU A 333 15.77 10.16 3.88
CA LEU A 333 14.86 11.29 3.66
C LEU A 333 14.00 11.55 4.90
N THR A 334 13.41 10.51 5.47
CA THR A 334 12.58 10.66 6.68
C THR A 334 13.39 10.97 7.92
N GLY A 335 14.59 10.43 8.05
CA GLY A 335 15.51 10.77 9.13
C GLY A 335 15.98 12.23 9.06
N PHE A 336 16.24 12.75 7.85
CA PHE A 336 16.58 14.15 7.64
C PHE A 336 15.39 15.06 7.94
N LEU A 337 14.19 14.70 7.48
CA LEU A 337 12.98 15.46 7.80
C LEU A 337 12.73 15.51 9.30
N GLU A 338 12.82 14.38 9.98
CA GLU A 338 12.64 14.30 11.44
C GLU A 338 13.66 15.17 12.18
N PHE A 339 14.93 15.12 11.78
CA PHE A 339 15.99 15.98 12.32
C PHE A 339 15.63 17.47 12.17
N LEU A 340 15.17 17.91 11.00
CA LEU A 340 14.78 19.30 10.77
C LEU A 340 13.54 19.70 11.60
N LEU A 341 12.57 18.81 11.74
CA LEU A 341 11.39 19.05 12.58
C LEU A 341 11.74 19.14 14.07
N ASP A 342 12.73 18.39 14.56
CA ASP A 342 13.22 18.47 15.93
C ASP A 342 13.92 19.81 16.24
N GLU A 343 14.45 20.50 15.22
CA GLU A 343 15.01 21.86 15.32
C GLU A 343 13.94 22.95 15.46
N MET A 344 12.67 22.62 15.17
CA MET A 344 11.55 23.56 15.34
C MET A 344 11.15 23.68 16.81
N LYS A 345 10.34 24.69 17.15
CA LYS A 345 9.82 24.86 18.51
C LYS A 345 8.98 23.65 18.92
N LYS A 346 9.45 22.86 19.87
CA LYS A 346 8.82 21.62 20.36
C LYS A 346 7.37 21.81 20.85
N ASP A 347 6.97 23.01 21.20
CA ASP A 347 5.61 23.30 21.68
C ASP A 347 4.60 23.47 20.55
N ALA A 348 5.05 23.65 19.30
CA ALA A 348 4.17 23.89 18.16
C ALA A 348 3.80 22.61 17.39
N ILE A 349 4.72 21.65 17.31
CA ILE A 349 4.56 20.43 16.51
C ILE A 349 4.91 19.18 17.29
N ASN A 350 4.28 18.06 16.93
CA ASN A 350 4.59 16.72 17.42
C ASN A 350 4.58 15.74 16.23
N VAL A 351 5.63 14.94 16.06
CA VAL A 351 5.66 13.86 15.06
C VAL A 351 5.09 12.62 15.72
N ILE A 352 3.87 12.20 15.28
CA ILE A 352 3.19 11.02 15.83
C ILE A 352 3.64 9.70 15.19
N THR A 353 4.34 9.77 14.05
CA THR A 353 4.95 8.58 13.43
C THR A 353 6.08 8.03 14.28
N PRO A 354 6.24 6.69 14.39
CA PRO A 354 7.34 6.09 15.15
C PRO A 354 8.71 6.61 14.70
N ARG A 355 9.58 6.87 15.67
CA ARG A 355 10.95 7.33 15.39
C ARG A 355 11.86 6.23 14.87
N ASN A 356 11.57 4.97 15.25
CA ASN A 356 12.31 3.83 14.73
C ASN A 356 12.04 3.63 13.24
N PRO A 357 13.06 3.71 12.35
CA PRO A 357 12.87 3.53 10.90
C PRO A 357 12.25 2.16 10.52
N GLU A 358 12.46 1.12 11.33
CA GLU A 358 11.88 -0.21 11.08
C GLU A 358 10.37 -0.24 11.30
N GLU A 359 9.83 0.71 12.06
CA GLU A 359 8.41 0.83 12.40
C GLU A 359 7.68 1.88 11.56
N ARG A 360 8.28 2.33 10.46
CA ARG A 360 7.66 3.31 9.54
C ARG A 360 8.13 3.13 8.09
N GLY A 361 7.34 3.66 7.15
CA GLY A 361 7.74 3.88 5.77
C GLY A 361 8.25 5.31 5.53
N CYS A 362 7.96 5.87 4.35
CA CYS A 362 8.37 7.24 4.00
C CYS A 362 7.41 8.33 4.51
N GLN A 363 6.27 7.98 5.12
CA GLN A 363 5.34 8.97 5.66
C GLN A 363 5.78 9.41 7.06
N LEU A 364 5.76 10.74 7.29
CA LEU A 364 5.70 11.33 8.62
C LEU A 364 4.38 12.07 8.81
N SER A 365 3.74 11.85 9.95
CA SER A 365 2.50 12.51 10.36
C SER A 365 2.84 13.54 11.42
N ILE A 366 2.62 14.80 11.11
CA ILE A 366 3.02 15.96 11.89
C ILE A 366 1.76 16.57 12.49
N GLN A 367 1.56 16.40 13.77
CA GLN A 367 0.52 17.07 14.52
C GLN A 367 0.95 18.50 14.82
N VAL A 368 0.10 19.48 14.51
CA VAL A 368 0.38 20.91 14.73
C VAL A 368 -0.65 21.45 15.73
N LYS A 369 -0.21 21.76 16.95
CA LYS A 369 -1.09 22.22 18.03
C LYS A 369 -1.87 23.47 17.63
N ASN A 370 -3.18 23.44 17.89
CA ASN A 370 -4.11 24.53 17.61
C ASN A 370 -4.19 24.93 16.11
N ALA A 371 -3.68 24.10 15.20
CA ALA A 371 -3.86 24.30 13.78
C ALA A 371 -5.26 23.85 13.35
N ASP A 372 -5.70 24.43 12.26
CA ASP A 372 -6.87 24.04 11.49
C ASP A 372 -6.47 23.82 10.03
N LYS A 373 -7.42 23.47 9.21
CA LYS A 373 -7.22 23.23 7.77
C LYS A 373 -6.63 24.42 7.01
N ASN A 374 -6.67 25.63 7.57
CA ASN A 374 -6.08 26.83 6.97
C ASN A 374 -4.57 26.72 6.88
N LEU A 375 -3.92 26.04 7.84
CA LEU A 375 -2.48 25.72 7.76
C LEU A 375 -2.14 24.93 6.49
N HIS A 376 -2.93 23.91 6.17
CA HIS A 376 -2.76 23.12 4.94
C HIS A 376 -2.96 23.99 3.69
N THR A 377 -3.96 24.89 3.69
CA THR A 377 -4.18 25.84 2.59
C THR A 377 -2.98 26.75 2.37
N LYS A 378 -2.44 27.35 3.43
CA LYS A 378 -1.23 28.18 3.37
C LYS A 378 -0.01 27.40 2.82
N LEU A 379 0.18 26.14 3.24
CA LEU A 379 1.26 25.30 2.69
C LEU A 379 1.05 25.02 1.20
N THR A 380 -0.18 24.77 0.78
CA THR A 380 -0.50 24.56 -0.64
C THR A 380 -0.20 25.81 -1.47
N GLU A 381 -0.59 27.00 -0.99
CA GLU A 381 -0.27 28.30 -1.60
C GLU A 381 1.25 28.54 -1.66
N ALA A 382 1.99 28.05 -0.67
CA ALA A 382 3.45 28.10 -0.65
C ALA A 382 4.09 27.05 -1.59
N GLY A 383 3.32 26.24 -2.31
CA GLY A 383 3.80 25.27 -3.29
C GLY A 383 4.14 23.89 -2.72
N VAL A 384 3.53 23.52 -1.59
CA VAL A 384 3.64 22.19 -0.98
C VAL A 384 2.36 21.40 -1.18
N ILE A 385 2.42 20.24 -1.79
CA ILE A 385 1.31 19.29 -1.88
C ILE A 385 1.50 18.24 -0.79
N SER A 386 0.67 18.32 0.25
CA SER A 386 0.61 17.42 1.40
C SER A 386 -0.82 16.96 1.63
N ASP A 387 -1.06 16.20 2.67
CA ASP A 387 -2.39 15.67 3.01
C ASP A 387 -2.78 16.15 4.43
N TRP A 388 -4.00 16.63 4.60
CA TRP A 388 -4.55 17.03 5.88
C TRP A 388 -5.45 15.95 6.47
N ARG A 389 -5.28 15.70 7.76
CA ARG A 389 -6.18 14.84 8.54
C ARG A 389 -6.67 15.57 9.78
N GLU A 390 -7.97 15.59 9.92
CA GLU A 390 -8.60 16.15 11.12
C GLU A 390 -8.13 15.41 12.39
N PRO A 391 -7.98 16.10 13.53
CA PRO A 391 -8.30 17.54 13.67
C PRO A 391 -7.13 18.47 13.28
N ASP A 392 -5.88 18.03 13.31
CA ASP A 392 -4.70 18.90 13.34
C ASP A 392 -3.41 18.24 12.76
N VAL A 393 -3.54 17.22 11.91
CA VAL A 393 -2.40 16.45 11.37
C VAL A 393 -2.14 16.75 9.91
N ILE A 394 -0.90 17.08 9.57
CA ILE A 394 -0.38 17.11 8.21
C ILE A 394 0.43 15.82 7.98
N ARG A 395 0.09 15.08 6.92
CA ARG A 395 0.87 13.94 6.49
C ARG A 395 1.74 14.33 5.31
N VAL A 396 3.02 14.00 5.40
CA VAL A 396 4.02 14.21 4.35
C VAL A 396 4.74 12.90 4.09
N ALA A 397 4.87 12.53 2.81
CA ALA A 397 5.48 11.28 2.39
C ALA A 397 6.54 11.56 1.29
N PRO A 398 7.78 11.91 1.66
CA PRO A 398 8.87 12.07 0.70
C PRO A 398 9.21 10.73 0.06
N ALA A 399 8.60 10.46 -1.10
CA ALA A 399 8.76 9.21 -1.84
C ALA A 399 10.14 9.13 -2.51
N PRO A 400 10.91 8.05 -2.30
CA PRO A 400 12.31 7.97 -2.70
C PRO A 400 12.53 8.01 -4.23
N LEU A 401 11.54 7.66 -5.05
CA LEU A 401 11.66 7.68 -6.50
C LEU A 401 11.73 9.10 -7.09
N TYR A 402 11.09 10.09 -6.46
CA TYR A 402 10.99 11.42 -7.07
C TYR A 402 11.23 12.59 -6.11
N ASN A 403 11.28 12.36 -4.81
CA ASN A 403 11.63 13.41 -3.86
C ASN A 403 13.12 13.43 -3.56
N SER A 404 13.63 14.66 -3.30
CA SER A 404 15.02 14.98 -3.01
C SER A 404 15.19 15.44 -1.56
N PHE A 405 16.44 15.50 -1.08
CA PHE A 405 16.78 16.14 0.19
C PHE A 405 16.51 17.65 0.15
N GLU A 406 16.69 18.27 -1.03
CA GLU A 406 16.33 19.66 -1.23
C GLU A 406 14.83 19.90 -1.07
N ASP A 407 13.94 18.99 -1.59
CA ASP A 407 12.50 19.06 -1.34
C ASP A 407 12.18 19.03 0.16
N VAL A 408 12.86 18.15 0.92
CA VAL A 408 12.69 18.03 2.37
C VAL A 408 13.11 19.31 3.10
N PHE A 409 14.25 19.88 2.73
CA PHE A 409 14.74 21.12 3.35
C PHE A 409 13.81 22.31 3.03
N ARG A 410 13.40 22.46 1.78
CA ARG A 410 12.48 23.51 1.36
C ARG A 410 11.09 23.38 2.01
N PHE A 411 10.62 22.15 2.19
CA PHE A 411 9.38 21.92 2.97
C PHE A 411 9.51 22.43 4.40
N TYR A 412 10.63 22.09 5.08
CA TYR A 412 10.90 22.55 6.44
C TYR A 412 10.86 24.07 6.53
N GLU A 413 11.53 24.80 5.62
CA GLU A 413 11.53 26.25 5.62
C GLU A 413 10.11 26.81 5.44
N LYS A 414 9.36 26.30 4.44
CA LYS A 414 7.96 26.72 4.21
C LYS A 414 7.05 26.45 5.41
N LEU A 415 7.18 25.29 6.04
CA LEU A 415 6.41 24.97 7.25
C LEU A 415 6.75 25.95 8.38
N LYS A 416 8.02 26.26 8.59
CA LYS A 416 8.49 27.21 9.59
C LYS A 416 7.93 28.61 9.33
N ASP A 417 7.96 29.09 8.08
CA ASP A 417 7.42 30.40 7.70
C ASP A 417 5.92 30.48 7.95
N VAL A 418 5.17 29.45 7.56
CA VAL A 418 3.69 29.39 7.74
C VAL A 418 3.29 29.31 9.22
N LEU A 419 4.11 28.72 10.08
CA LEU A 419 3.86 28.64 11.52
C LEU A 419 4.24 29.92 12.28
N THR A 420 5.06 30.80 11.69
CA THR A 420 5.50 32.06 12.31
C THR A 420 4.70 33.28 11.88
N ASN A 421 3.96 33.16 10.75
CA ASN A 421 3.07 34.19 10.18
C ASN A 421 1.58 33.82 10.32
#